data_14a929de6716e68ac2fca9123b223349
#
_entry.id   14a929de6716e68ac2fca9123b223349
#
_cell.length_a   1.000
_cell.length_b   1.000
_cell.length_c   1.000
_cell.angle_alpha   90.00
_cell.angle_beta   90.00
_cell.angle_gamma   90.00
#
_symmetry.space_group_name_H-M   'P 1'
#
loop_
_entity.id
_entity.type
_entity.pdbx_description
1 polymer ?
#
loop_
_entity_poly.entity_id
_entity_poly.type
_entity_poly.pdbx_seq_one_letter_code
_entity_poly.pdbx_strand_id
1 'polypeptide(L)'
;MKKIILTIFCFGMLFPLLGSAARPYGVEEIPNVQVGNRYRFTSNPDGVLSPSAVAEIDSLCYSLRHRALAQVAVVAVEDIRGDDLFSFAHTLFSQWGVGRADSDNGLGILLVVDRREVRFVTGPGLEGVLPDALCKRIQMRYMLPYFREGDYSAGMVAGLRAVASVLEGSELDSGGNDDFRAADDLPVWA
;
A
#
# COMPACT_ATOMS: atom_id res chain seq x y z
N MET A 1 0.86 -33.91 65.19
CA MET A 1 0.15 -33.72 63.92
C MET A 1 0.43 -32.31 63.45
N LYS A 2 1.44 -32.12 62.57
CA LYS A 2 1.86 -30.82 62.07
C LYS A 2 1.21 -30.63 60.67
N LYS A 3 0.33 -29.61 60.56
CA LYS A 3 -0.30 -29.22 59.27
C LYS A 3 0.67 -28.32 58.52
N ILE A 4 1.18 -28.80 57.41
CA ILE A 4 2.01 -28.05 56.49
C ILE A 4 1.06 -27.29 55.53
N ILE A 5 1.05 -25.96 55.68
CA ILE A 5 0.32 -25.05 54.79
C ILE A 5 1.27 -24.77 53.59
N LEU A 6 0.93 -25.33 52.43
CA LEU A 6 1.62 -25.08 51.20
C LEU A 6 1.07 -23.80 50.57
N THR A 7 1.78 -22.68 50.74
CA THR A 7 1.46 -21.40 50.10
C THR A 7 2.01 -21.40 48.68
N ILE A 8 1.12 -21.59 47.69
CA ILE A 8 1.47 -21.45 46.28
C ILE A 8 1.57 -19.97 45.95
N PHE A 9 2.80 -19.48 45.81
CA PHE A 9 3.10 -18.11 45.41
C PHE A 9 2.94 -18.06 43.86
N CYS A 10 1.75 -17.60 43.41
CA CYS A 10 1.46 -17.36 42.01
C CYS A 10 2.17 -16.07 41.59
N PHE A 11 3.45 -16.20 41.15
CA PHE A 11 4.20 -15.10 40.59
C PHE A 11 3.69 -14.85 39.17
N GLY A 12 2.69 -13.99 39.07
CA GLY A 12 2.16 -13.50 37.81
C GLY A 12 3.26 -12.74 37.08
N MET A 13 3.87 -13.39 36.10
CA MET A 13 4.84 -12.80 35.17
C MET A 13 4.10 -11.81 34.28
N LEU A 14 4.04 -10.56 34.72
CA LEU A 14 3.58 -9.42 33.92
C LEU A 14 4.62 -9.23 32.80
N PHE A 15 4.38 -9.87 31.66
CA PHE A 15 5.15 -9.63 30.45
C PHE A 15 4.76 -8.22 29.97
N PRO A 16 5.67 -7.24 30.00
CA PRO A 16 5.37 -5.96 29.35
C PRO A 16 5.25 -6.25 27.86
N LEU A 17 4.06 -6.03 27.31
CA LEU A 17 3.86 -5.89 25.85
C LEU A 17 4.62 -4.61 25.46
N LEU A 18 5.91 -4.73 25.25
CA LEU A 18 6.69 -3.73 24.53
C LEU A 18 6.19 -3.78 23.09
N GLY A 19 5.18 -2.98 22.78
CA GLY A 19 4.86 -2.62 21.42
C GLY A 19 6.14 -2.04 20.83
N SER A 20 6.79 -2.77 19.93
CA SER A 20 7.90 -2.26 19.15
C SER A 20 7.33 -1.12 18.33
N ALA A 21 7.58 0.13 18.71
CA ALA A 21 7.29 1.25 17.83
C ALA A 21 8.06 0.97 16.54
N ALA A 22 7.36 0.79 15.44
CA ALA A 22 7.97 0.58 14.15
C ALA A 22 8.89 1.75 13.86
N ARG A 23 10.10 1.46 13.38
CA ARG A 23 11.04 2.52 13.02
C ARG A 23 10.67 3.01 11.63
N PRO A 24 10.56 4.34 11.42
CA PRO A 24 10.30 4.88 10.10
C PRO A 24 11.36 4.39 9.09
N TYR A 25 10.93 3.87 7.96
CA TYR A 25 11.81 3.35 6.91
C TYR A 25 12.47 4.47 6.11
N GLY A 26 13.78 4.32 5.86
CA GLY A 26 14.42 5.02 4.75
C GLY A 26 14.15 4.29 3.43
N VAL A 27 14.35 4.97 2.31
CA VAL A 27 14.16 4.40 0.96
C VAL A 27 14.93 3.09 0.78
N GLU A 28 16.19 3.05 1.26
CA GLU A 28 17.08 1.89 1.12
C GLU A 28 16.70 0.70 2.02
N GLU A 29 15.83 0.93 3.01
CA GLU A 29 15.48 -0.08 4.00
C GLU A 29 14.21 -0.85 3.62
N ILE A 30 13.42 -0.33 2.67
CA ILE A 30 12.22 -1.02 2.18
C ILE A 30 12.64 -2.18 1.26
N PRO A 31 12.25 -3.43 1.58
CA PRO A 31 12.66 -4.58 0.80
C PRO A 31 12.05 -4.57 -0.61
N ASN A 32 12.90 -4.58 -1.65
CA ASN A 32 12.42 -4.84 -3.01
C ASN A 32 12.22 -6.35 -3.20
N VAL A 33 10.99 -6.81 -3.00
CA VAL A 33 10.63 -8.24 -3.05
C VAL A 33 10.77 -8.85 -4.44
N GLN A 34 10.75 -8.03 -5.51
CA GLN A 34 10.87 -8.51 -6.90
C GLN A 34 12.28 -8.99 -7.24
N VAL A 35 13.30 -8.50 -6.53
CA VAL A 35 14.69 -8.95 -6.71
C VAL A 35 14.85 -10.42 -6.31
N GLY A 36 14.21 -10.83 -5.22
CA GLY A 36 14.27 -12.22 -4.72
C GLY A 36 13.25 -13.15 -5.39
N ASN A 37 12.11 -12.63 -5.79
CA ASN A 37 11.05 -13.41 -6.42
C ASN A 37 10.25 -12.55 -7.42
N ARG A 38 10.44 -12.83 -8.70
CA ARG A 38 9.78 -12.13 -9.81
C ARG A 38 8.24 -12.20 -9.81
N TYR A 39 7.64 -13.02 -8.98
CA TYR A 39 6.18 -13.17 -8.82
C TYR A 39 5.63 -12.44 -7.61
N ARG A 40 6.48 -11.73 -6.86
CA ARG A 40 6.08 -10.90 -5.73
C ARG A 40 6.19 -9.45 -6.11
N PHE A 41 5.14 -8.70 -5.81
CA PHE A 41 5.00 -7.29 -6.17
C PHE A 41 4.75 -6.41 -4.96
N THR A 42 4.39 -7.02 -3.83
CA THR A 42 3.97 -6.34 -2.61
C THR A 42 5.03 -6.44 -1.52
N SER A 43 5.65 -5.31 -1.18
CA SER A 43 6.50 -5.17 0.01
C SER A 43 5.63 -4.76 1.20
N ASN A 44 5.57 -5.61 2.22
CA ASN A 44 4.70 -5.45 3.39
C ASN A 44 5.48 -5.89 4.66
N PRO A 45 6.59 -5.18 4.98
CA PRO A 45 7.50 -5.62 6.05
C PRO A 45 6.86 -5.55 7.44
N ASP A 46 5.94 -4.62 7.68
CA ASP A 46 5.26 -4.43 8.96
C ASP A 46 3.99 -5.28 9.10
N GLY A 47 3.60 -6.01 8.05
CA GLY A 47 2.38 -6.82 8.09
C GLY A 47 1.09 -5.99 8.08
N VAL A 48 1.13 -4.77 7.54
CA VAL A 48 -0.04 -3.87 7.39
C VAL A 48 -1.17 -4.57 6.63
N LEU A 49 -0.81 -5.30 5.58
CA LEU A 49 -1.75 -6.05 4.76
C LEU A 49 -1.79 -7.51 5.19
N SER A 50 -2.99 -8.11 5.16
CA SER A 50 -3.15 -9.53 5.41
C SER A 50 -2.47 -10.38 4.33
N PRO A 51 -2.02 -11.61 4.65
CA PRO A 51 -1.43 -12.51 3.65
C PRO A 51 -2.33 -12.80 2.45
N SER A 52 -3.65 -12.85 2.65
CA SER A 52 -4.62 -13.05 1.57
C SER A 52 -4.69 -11.83 0.64
N ALA A 53 -4.68 -10.62 1.19
CA ALA A 53 -4.64 -9.39 0.40
C ALA A 53 -3.34 -9.29 -0.41
N VAL A 54 -2.20 -9.60 0.21
CA VAL A 54 -0.90 -9.62 -0.49
C VAL A 54 -0.93 -10.61 -1.68
N ALA A 55 -1.46 -11.82 -1.46
CA ALA A 55 -1.55 -12.83 -2.53
C ALA A 55 -2.45 -12.36 -3.69
N GLU A 56 -3.56 -11.71 -3.38
CA GLU A 56 -4.48 -11.17 -4.39
C GLU A 56 -3.85 -9.99 -5.16
N ILE A 57 -3.22 -9.06 -4.45
CA ILE A 57 -2.48 -7.94 -5.06
C ILE A 57 -1.39 -8.46 -5.98
N ASP A 58 -0.57 -9.43 -5.53
CA ASP A 58 0.49 -10.03 -6.33
C ASP A 58 -0.08 -10.71 -7.59
N SER A 59 -1.25 -11.36 -7.50
CA SER A 59 -1.93 -11.98 -8.65
C SER A 59 -2.41 -10.94 -9.68
N LEU A 60 -3.00 -9.83 -9.22
CA LEU A 60 -3.41 -8.72 -10.09
C LEU A 60 -2.20 -8.08 -10.78
N CYS A 61 -1.14 -7.79 -10.03
CA CYS A 61 0.09 -7.23 -10.58
C CYS A 61 0.75 -8.17 -11.62
N TYR A 62 0.75 -9.48 -11.33
CA TYR A 62 1.24 -10.48 -12.28
C TYR A 62 0.44 -10.47 -13.58
N SER A 63 -0.90 -10.42 -13.49
CA SER A 63 -1.78 -10.35 -14.66
C SER A 63 -1.50 -9.11 -15.51
N LEU A 64 -1.40 -7.94 -14.89
CA LEU A 64 -1.09 -6.67 -15.58
C LEU A 64 0.25 -6.74 -16.29
N ARG A 65 1.28 -7.26 -15.62
CA ARG A 65 2.61 -7.43 -16.20
C ARG A 65 2.62 -8.44 -17.35
N HIS A 66 1.94 -9.58 -17.18
CA HIS A 66 1.89 -10.65 -18.21
C HIS A 66 1.20 -10.17 -19.49
N ARG A 67 0.20 -9.30 -19.35
CA ARG A 67 -0.52 -8.67 -20.46
C ARG A 67 0.18 -7.42 -21.01
N ALA A 68 1.35 -7.09 -20.51
CA ALA A 68 2.14 -5.90 -20.86
C ALA A 68 1.39 -4.56 -20.64
N LEU A 69 0.38 -4.52 -19.76
CA LEU A 69 -0.40 -3.32 -19.46
C LEU A 69 0.34 -2.38 -18.52
N ALA A 70 0.87 -2.91 -17.43
CA ALA A 70 1.66 -2.15 -16.46
C ALA A 70 2.64 -3.04 -15.70
N GLN A 71 3.74 -2.44 -15.22
CA GLN A 71 4.58 -3.00 -14.17
C GLN A 71 4.25 -2.30 -12.84
N VAL A 72 3.69 -3.06 -11.90
CA VAL A 72 3.22 -2.51 -10.63
C VAL A 72 4.17 -2.92 -9.51
N ALA A 73 4.46 -1.99 -8.60
CA ALA A 73 5.06 -2.27 -7.31
C ALA A 73 4.20 -1.66 -6.21
N VAL A 74 3.93 -2.44 -5.17
CA VAL A 74 3.10 -2.04 -4.04
C VAL A 74 3.92 -2.09 -2.77
N VAL A 75 3.83 -1.03 -1.97
CA VAL A 75 4.49 -0.93 -0.66
C VAL A 75 3.46 -0.52 0.38
N ALA A 76 3.42 -1.23 1.49
CA ALA A 76 2.60 -0.91 2.65
C ALA A 76 3.46 -0.97 3.90
N VAL A 77 3.61 0.17 4.58
CA VAL A 77 4.44 0.34 5.77
C VAL A 77 3.72 1.15 6.83
N GLU A 78 4.15 1.03 8.08
CA GLU A 78 3.61 1.86 9.16
C GLU A 78 4.06 3.30 9.01
N ASP A 79 5.38 3.57 8.89
CA ASP A 79 5.89 4.93 8.74
C ASP A 79 7.19 4.99 7.90
N ILE A 80 7.50 6.18 7.38
CA ILE A 80 8.70 6.48 6.58
C ILE A 80 9.44 7.68 7.13
N ARG A 81 10.75 7.80 6.84
CA ARG A 81 11.57 8.97 7.20
C ARG A 81 11.29 10.15 6.27
N GLY A 82 11.37 11.36 6.85
CA GLY A 82 11.15 12.61 6.12
C GLY A 82 9.66 12.96 6.02
N ASP A 83 9.36 14.18 5.60
CA ASP A 83 7.98 14.70 5.64
C ASP A 83 7.29 14.69 4.26
N ASP A 84 8.05 14.51 3.18
CA ASP A 84 7.53 14.51 1.82
C ASP A 84 7.34 13.10 1.27
N LEU A 85 6.08 12.62 1.34
CA LEU A 85 5.71 11.32 0.82
C LEU A 85 5.86 11.21 -0.70
N PHE A 86 5.66 12.31 -1.44
CA PHE A 86 5.80 12.28 -2.90
C PHE A 86 7.25 12.04 -3.29
N SER A 87 8.18 12.83 -2.77
CA SER A 87 9.61 12.66 -3.05
C SER A 87 10.11 11.29 -2.59
N PHE A 88 9.63 10.80 -1.45
CA PHE A 88 9.98 9.47 -0.97
C PHE A 88 9.52 8.37 -1.94
N ALA A 89 8.24 8.38 -2.32
CA ALA A 89 7.67 7.39 -3.24
C ALA A 89 8.35 7.44 -4.61
N HIS A 90 8.56 8.64 -5.15
CA HIS A 90 9.25 8.82 -6.43
C HIS A 90 10.67 8.26 -6.39
N THR A 91 11.45 8.58 -5.34
CA THR A 91 12.81 8.05 -5.17
C THR A 91 12.81 6.54 -5.07
N LEU A 92 11.93 5.98 -4.23
CA LEU A 92 11.82 4.54 -4.01
C LEU A 92 11.54 3.78 -5.31
N PHE A 93 10.49 4.16 -6.04
CA PHE A 93 10.09 3.44 -7.24
C PHE A 93 11.04 3.69 -8.43
N SER A 94 11.70 4.85 -8.48
CA SER A 94 12.77 5.12 -9.45
C SER A 94 14.00 4.24 -9.20
N GLN A 95 14.43 4.07 -7.95
CA GLN A 95 15.54 3.18 -7.59
C GLN A 95 15.21 1.72 -7.88
N TRP A 96 13.95 1.32 -7.71
CA TRP A 96 13.51 -0.04 -8.05
C TRP A 96 13.37 -0.28 -9.55
N GLY A 97 13.40 0.78 -10.36
CA GLY A 97 13.23 0.70 -11.81
C GLY A 97 11.84 0.17 -12.19
N VAL A 98 10.81 0.66 -11.50
CA VAL A 98 9.43 0.23 -11.76
C VAL A 98 8.97 0.77 -13.11
N GLY A 99 8.69 -0.13 -14.04
CA GLY A 99 8.32 0.17 -15.42
C GLY A 99 9.28 -0.50 -16.42
N ARG A 100 8.83 -0.63 -17.65
CA ARG A 100 9.66 -1.14 -18.73
C ARG A 100 10.38 0.01 -19.43
N ALA A 101 11.65 -0.17 -19.73
CA ALA A 101 12.46 0.83 -20.41
C ALA A 101 11.96 1.21 -21.82
N ASP A 102 11.13 0.35 -22.42
CA ASP A 102 10.56 0.54 -23.76
C ASP A 102 9.17 1.19 -23.76
N SER A 103 8.49 1.22 -22.64
CA SER A 103 7.09 1.65 -22.54
C SER A 103 6.81 2.58 -21.34
N ASP A 104 7.76 2.75 -20.43
CA ASP A 104 7.64 3.57 -19.20
C ASP A 104 6.32 3.35 -18.44
N ASN A 105 5.79 2.11 -18.49
CA ASN A 105 4.49 1.72 -17.96
C ASN A 105 4.53 1.30 -16.48
N GLY A 106 5.34 1.98 -15.69
CA GLY A 106 5.48 1.73 -14.26
C GLY A 106 4.33 2.33 -13.45
N LEU A 107 3.91 1.63 -12.40
CA LEU A 107 3.01 2.13 -11.37
C LEU A 107 3.54 1.74 -9.99
N GLY A 108 3.91 2.72 -9.19
CA GLY A 108 4.21 2.54 -7.78
C GLY A 108 3.01 2.93 -6.92
N ILE A 109 2.69 2.11 -5.92
CA ILE A 109 1.65 2.43 -4.92
C ILE A 109 2.28 2.31 -3.54
N LEU A 110 2.34 3.42 -2.79
CA LEU A 110 2.87 3.47 -1.43
C LEU A 110 1.76 3.84 -0.45
N LEU A 111 1.50 2.96 0.51
CA LEU A 111 0.63 3.20 1.67
C LEU A 111 1.49 3.42 2.91
N VAL A 112 1.26 4.52 3.63
CA VAL A 112 1.90 4.84 4.92
C VAL A 112 0.81 5.06 5.95
N VAL A 113 0.65 4.11 6.86
CA VAL A 113 -0.50 4.02 7.78
C VAL A 113 -0.50 5.15 8.80
N ASP A 114 0.64 5.42 9.45
CA ASP A 114 0.74 6.44 10.52
C ASP A 114 0.49 7.86 9.98
N ARG A 115 0.78 8.07 8.70
CA ARG A 115 0.49 9.35 8.02
C ARG A 115 -0.90 9.40 7.44
N ARG A 116 -1.57 8.24 7.37
CA ARG A 116 -2.86 8.10 6.71
C ARG A 116 -2.82 8.60 5.27
N GLU A 117 -1.78 8.20 4.56
CA GLU A 117 -1.57 8.60 3.18
C GLU A 117 -1.33 7.40 2.26
N VAL A 118 -1.88 7.48 1.05
CA VAL A 118 -1.55 6.60 -0.05
C VAL A 118 -1.12 7.43 -1.25
N ARG A 119 -0.03 7.02 -1.91
CA ARG A 119 0.52 7.73 -3.06
C ARG A 119 0.65 6.80 -4.25
N PHE A 120 0.18 7.28 -5.40
CA PHE A 120 0.44 6.65 -6.69
C PHE A 120 1.57 7.42 -7.40
N VAL A 121 2.46 6.68 -8.04
CA VAL A 121 3.53 7.21 -8.89
C VAL A 121 3.41 6.49 -10.24
N THR A 122 2.99 7.21 -11.26
CA THR A 122 2.81 6.69 -12.62
C THR A 122 3.98 7.07 -13.51
N GLY A 123 4.46 6.11 -14.30
CA GLY A 123 5.40 6.40 -15.37
C GLY A 123 4.71 7.08 -16.57
N PRO A 124 5.47 7.80 -17.40
CA PRO A 124 4.94 8.55 -18.55
C PRO A 124 4.07 7.71 -19.50
N GLY A 125 4.37 6.41 -19.64
CA GLY A 125 3.60 5.49 -20.48
C GLY A 125 2.19 5.19 -19.96
N LEU A 126 1.88 5.51 -18.70
CA LEU A 126 0.54 5.32 -18.13
C LEU A 126 -0.27 6.62 -18.05
N GLU A 127 0.33 7.78 -18.21
CA GLU A 127 -0.36 9.08 -18.02
C GLU A 127 -1.59 9.25 -18.93
N GLY A 128 -1.56 8.68 -20.14
CA GLY A 128 -2.69 8.72 -21.06
C GLY A 128 -3.90 7.89 -20.64
N VAL A 129 -3.69 6.83 -19.83
CA VAL A 129 -4.75 5.89 -19.40
C VAL A 129 -5.05 6.06 -17.92
N LEU A 130 -4.04 6.34 -17.13
CA LEU A 130 -4.13 6.49 -15.66
C LEU A 130 -3.54 7.85 -15.23
N PRO A 131 -4.14 8.99 -15.63
CA PRO A 131 -3.69 10.31 -15.22
C PRO A 131 -3.93 10.54 -13.71
N ASP A 132 -3.22 11.50 -13.12
CA ASP A 132 -3.28 11.82 -11.69
C ASP A 132 -4.70 12.03 -11.16
N ALA A 133 -5.54 12.73 -11.93
CA ALA A 133 -6.95 12.94 -11.55
C ALA A 133 -7.72 11.62 -11.39
N LEU A 134 -7.41 10.60 -12.22
CA LEU A 134 -8.02 9.29 -12.14
C LEU A 134 -7.44 8.48 -10.98
N CYS A 135 -6.13 8.55 -10.76
CA CYS A 135 -5.47 7.97 -9.57
C CYS A 135 -6.12 8.49 -8.28
N LYS A 136 -6.32 9.82 -8.19
CA LYS A 136 -6.99 10.48 -7.07
C LYS A 136 -8.43 9.97 -6.89
N ARG A 137 -9.19 9.84 -7.97
CA ARG A 137 -10.55 9.30 -7.94
C ARG A 137 -10.57 7.86 -7.42
N ILE A 138 -9.64 7.03 -7.88
CA ILE A 138 -9.50 5.64 -7.40
C ILE A 138 -9.22 5.61 -5.89
N GLN A 139 -8.27 6.41 -5.42
CA GLN A 139 -7.97 6.51 -3.99
C GLN A 139 -9.22 6.88 -3.18
N MET A 140 -9.91 7.95 -3.56
CA MET A 140 -11.06 8.47 -2.81
C MET A 140 -12.26 7.53 -2.83
N ARG A 141 -12.55 6.88 -3.95
CA ARG A 141 -13.77 6.10 -4.12
C ARG A 141 -13.60 4.63 -3.72
N TYR A 142 -12.44 4.05 -3.99
CA TYR A 142 -12.22 2.61 -3.82
C TYR A 142 -11.31 2.25 -2.65
N MET A 143 -10.48 3.19 -2.15
CA MET A 143 -9.55 2.89 -1.07
C MET A 143 -9.96 3.54 0.26
N LEU A 144 -10.20 4.84 0.26
CA LEU A 144 -10.48 5.63 1.47
C LEU A 144 -11.66 5.13 2.31
N PRO A 145 -12.79 4.66 1.76
CA PRO A 145 -13.87 4.13 2.59
C PRO A 145 -13.41 3.01 3.52
N TYR A 146 -12.60 2.07 3.01
CA TYR A 146 -12.02 0.99 3.80
C TYR A 146 -10.96 1.49 4.78
N PHE A 147 -10.10 2.43 4.35
CA PHE A 147 -9.04 2.96 5.21
C PHE A 147 -9.60 3.71 6.43
N ARG A 148 -10.72 4.39 6.29
CA ARG A 148 -11.43 5.03 7.41
C ARG A 148 -11.93 4.02 8.46
N GLU A 149 -12.22 2.81 8.03
CA GLU A 149 -12.61 1.70 8.89
C GLU A 149 -11.40 0.91 9.42
N GLY A 150 -10.17 1.29 9.03
CA GLY A 150 -8.94 0.59 9.38
C GLY A 150 -8.67 -0.67 8.55
N ASP A 151 -9.50 -0.97 7.54
CA ASP A 151 -9.28 -2.12 6.65
C ASP A 151 -8.38 -1.74 5.47
N TYR A 152 -7.09 -1.62 5.75
CA TYR A 152 -6.08 -1.32 4.73
C TYR A 152 -5.98 -2.42 3.67
N SER A 153 -6.24 -3.68 4.07
CA SER A 153 -6.21 -4.83 3.18
C SER A 153 -7.26 -4.74 2.09
N ALA A 154 -8.54 -4.54 2.49
CA ALA A 154 -9.63 -4.41 1.54
C ALA A 154 -9.48 -3.17 0.67
N GLY A 155 -9.04 -2.03 1.24
CA GLY A 155 -8.82 -0.80 0.50
C GLY A 155 -7.75 -0.91 -0.57
N MET A 156 -6.61 -1.54 -0.26
CA MET A 156 -5.53 -1.75 -1.24
C MET A 156 -5.96 -2.69 -2.37
N VAL A 157 -6.66 -3.78 -2.04
CA VAL A 157 -7.21 -4.72 -3.04
C VAL A 157 -8.23 -4.02 -3.94
N ALA A 158 -9.18 -3.28 -3.35
CA ALA A 158 -10.21 -2.56 -4.11
C ALA A 158 -9.61 -1.50 -5.05
N GLY A 159 -8.62 -0.73 -4.56
CA GLY A 159 -7.89 0.25 -5.36
C GLY A 159 -7.16 -0.39 -6.54
N LEU A 160 -6.44 -1.51 -6.31
CA LEU A 160 -5.72 -2.17 -7.39
C LEU A 160 -6.65 -2.87 -8.39
N ARG A 161 -7.80 -3.39 -7.96
CA ARG A 161 -8.84 -3.90 -8.89
C ARG A 161 -9.37 -2.77 -9.78
N ALA A 162 -9.61 -1.57 -9.22
CA ALA A 162 -10.03 -0.42 -10.01
C ALA A 162 -8.96 0.01 -11.02
N VAL A 163 -7.68 0.04 -10.61
CA VAL A 163 -6.55 0.28 -11.52
C VAL A 163 -6.52 -0.75 -12.64
N ALA A 164 -6.64 -2.04 -12.31
CA ALA A 164 -6.62 -3.12 -13.30
C ALA A 164 -7.77 -2.96 -14.31
N SER A 165 -8.97 -2.65 -13.83
CA SER A 165 -10.14 -2.42 -14.67
C SER A 165 -9.91 -1.28 -15.68
N VAL A 166 -9.34 -0.15 -15.23
CA VAL A 166 -8.98 0.97 -16.11
C VAL A 166 -7.95 0.57 -17.17
N LEU A 167 -6.88 -0.09 -16.75
CA LEU A 167 -5.81 -0.51 -17.65
C LEU A 167 -6.27 -1.58 -18.67
N GLU A 168 -7.33 -2.30 -18.34
CA GLU A 168 -8.02 -3.26 -19.22
C GLU A 168 -9.04 -2.60 -20.17
N GLY A 169 -9.18 -1.28 -20.10
CA GLY A 169 -10.06 -0.52 -20.98
C GLY A 169 -11.51 -0.41 -20.49
N SER A 170 -11.76 -0.76 -19.23
CA SER A 170 -13.09 -0.57 -18.63
C SER A 170 -13.22 0.85 -18.07
N GLU A 171 -14.37 1.49 -18.32
CA GLU A 171 -14.70 2.74 -17.64
C GLU A 171 -14.99 2.46 -16.15
N LEU A 172 -14.41 3.27 -15.25
CA LEU A 172 -14.83 3.25 -13.86
C LEU A 172 -16.25 3.82 -13.79
N ASP A 173 -17.13 3.10 -13.08
CA ASP A 173 -18.50 3.52 -12.88
C ASP A 173 -18.57 5.00 -12.42
N SER A 174 -19.16 5.84 -13.27
CA SER A 174 -19.30 7.29 -13.04
C SER A 174 -20.44 7.63 -12.06
N GLY A 175 -21.02 6.62 -11.40
CA GLY A 175 -22.14 6.77 -10.48
C GLY A 175 -21.85 7.71 -9.31
N GLY A 176 -22.38 8.90 -9.40
CA GLY A 176 -22.69 9.78 -8.29
C GLY A 176 -21.71 10.90 -7.96
N ASN A 177 -22.16 12.11 -8.23
CA ASN A 177 -21.71 13.43 -7.75
C ASN A 177 -20.27 13.84 -7.94
N ASP A 178 -20.11 14.75 -8.89
CA ASP A 178 -18.93 15.60 -9.13
C ASP A 178 -18.70 16.66 -8.01
N ASP A 179 -18.80 16.30 -6.75
CA ASP A 179 -18.41 17.16 -5.62
C ASP A 179 -16.89 17.25 -5.44
N PHE A 180 -16.15 17.17 -6.55
CA PHE A 180 -14.68 17.29 -6.57
C PHE A 180 -14.17 18.74 -6.58
N ARG A 181 -15.01 19.70 -6.22
CA ARG A 181 -14.65 21.12 -6.21
C ARG A 181 -14.02 21.56 -4.90
N ALA A 182 -13.03 21.02 -4.36
CA ALA A 182 -12.18 21.61 -3.33
C ALA A 182 -11.32 20.55 -2.64
N ALA A 183 -10.43 19.95 -3.37
CA ALA A 183 -9.48 19.07 -2.71
C ALA A 183 -8.10 19.24 -3.35
N ASP A 184 -7.59 20.48 -3.35
CA ASP A 184 -6.17 20.73 -3.58
C ASP A 184 -5.31 20.26 -2.38
N ASP A 185 -5.96 19.97 -1.24
CA ASP A 185 -5.35 19.39 -0.06
C ASP A 185 -5.89 17.99 0.16
N LEU A 186 -5.25 16.99 -0.38
CA LEU A 186 -5.48 15.61 -0.02
C LEU A 186 -4.31 15.02 0.74
N PRO A 187 -4.77 14.24 1.52
CA PRO A 187 -5.42 14.09 2.77
C PRO A 187 -4.89 12.96 3.56
N VAL A 188 -4.72 13.31 4.62
CA VAL A 188 -4.96 12.57 5.84
C VAL A 188 -6.44 12.20 5.85
N TRP A 189 -6.82 10.93 5.83
CA TRP A 189 -8.17 10.52 6.15
C TRP A 189 -8.39 10.64 7.66
N ALA A 190 -8.93 11.77 8.09
CA ALA A 190 -9.26 12.04 9.48
C ALA A 190 -10.64 11.49 9.81
#